data_6d3c21b658b41736799f7948ba8b38ad
#
_entry.id   6d3c21b658b41736799f7948ba8b38ad
#
_cell.length_a   1.000
_cell.length_b   1.000
_cell.length_c   1.000
_cell.angle_alpha   90.00
_cell.angle_beta   90.00
_cell.angle_gamma   90.00
#
_symmetry.space_group_name_H-M   'P 1'
#
loop_
_entity.id
_entity.type
_entity.pdbx_description
1 polymer ?
#
loop_
_entity_poly.entity_id
_entity_poly.type
_entity_poly.pdbx_seq_one_letter_code
_entity_poly.pdbx_strand_id
1 'polypeptide(L)'
;MTENETFEKVDFHEMELDDEYYDCVFVACDFSKLVIRNTDFEKCEFRACNFTLASFKGALRDVAFADCKMTGADFTDIDRFSDGLVFENSHLDYASFVEARLRKTVFRGCKMYEGYFNDADMAESVFDRCDLERVSFVGTNLEKADFS
;
A
#
# COMPACT_ATOMS: atom_id res chain seq x y z
N MET A 1 14.56 -12.80 -9.82
CA MET A 1 13.55 -12.95 -8.76
C MET A 1 14.19 -13.23 -7.41
N THR A 2 13.73 -12.53 -6.39
CA THR A 2 14.21 -12.70 -5.02
C THR A 2 13.12 -13.38 -4.20
N GLU A 3 13.44 -14.46 -3.50
CA GLU A 3 12.43 -15.17 -2.70
C GLU A 3 12.97 -15.60 -1.34
N ASN A 4 12.06 -15.64 -0.38
CA ASN A 4 12.29 -16.12 0.99
C ASN A 4 13.42 -15.38 1.72
N GLU A 5 13.54 -14.08 1.48
CA GLU A 5 14.58 -13.27 2.12
C GLU A 5 14.01 -12.26 3.09
N THR A 6 14.83 -11.89 4.08
CA THR A 6 14.51 -10.82 5.02
C THR A 6 15.53 -9.71 4.87
N PHE A 7 15.02 -8.48 4.70
CA PHE A 7 15.84 -7.28 4.58
C PHE A 7 15.60 -6.41 5.81
N GLU A 8 16.65 -6.08 6.54
CA GLU A 8 16.55 -5.24 7.73
C GLU A 8 17.35 -3.97 7.56
N LYS A 9 16.71 -2.82 7.78
CA LYS A 9 17.35 -1.50 7.78
C LYS A 9 18.12 -1.21 6.48
N VAL A 10 17.59 -1.69 5.36
CA VAL A 10 18.19 -1.44 4.04
C VAL A 10 17.65 -0.14 3.47
N ASP A 11 18.55 0.66 2.93
CA ASP A 11 18.19 1.85 2.16
C ASP A 11 18.12 1.47 0.68
N PHE A 12 16.89 1.40 0.16
CA PHE A 12 16.68 0.99 -1.23
C PHE A 12 16.95 2.09 -2.24
N HIS A 13 17.38 3.29 -1.81
CA HIS A 13 17.88 4.31 -2.73
C HIS A 13 19.26 3.96 -3.28
N GLU A 14 19.99 3.13 -2.57
CA GLU A 14 21.37 2.79 -2.91
C GLU A 14 21.49 1.46 -3.66
N MET A 15 20.37 0.84 -3.98
CA MET A 15 20.41 -0.44 -4.70
C MET A 15 19.26 -0.51 -5.68
N GLU A 16 19.48 -1.27 -6.74
CA GLU A 16 18.46 -1.51 -7.74
C GLU A 16 17.50 -2.58 -7.23
N LEU A 17 16.20 -2.32 -7.39
CA LEU A 17 15.18 -3.29 -7.04
C LEU A 17 15.14 -4.41 -8.07
N ASP A 18 15.00 -5.64 -7.60
CA ASP A 18 14.73 -6.78 -8.48
C ASP A 18 13.36 -6.60 -9.14
N ASP A 19 13.12 -7.33 -10.20
CA ASP A 19 11.84 -7.28 -10.90
C ASP A 19 10.72 -8.02 -10.14
N GLU A 20 11.06 -8.92 -9.21
CA GLU A 20 10.07 -9.65 -8.45
C GLU A 20 10.60 -10.09 -7.08
N TYR A 21 9.79 -9.87 -6.05
CA TYR A 21 10.04 -10.34 -4.68
C TYR A 21 8.89 -11.24 -4.27
N TYR A 22 9.21 -12.47 -3.86
CA TYR A 22 8.24 -13.46 -3.44
C TYR A 22 8.56 -13.96 -2.03
N ASP A 23 7.56 -13.92 -1.16
CA ASP A 23 7.67 -14.41 0.23
C ASP A 23 8.85 -13.77 0.97
N CYS A 24 9.00 -12.45 0.82
CA CYS A 24 10.05 -11.66 1.46
C CYS A 24 9.48 -10.79 2.58
N VAL A 25 10.34 -10.49 3.56
CA VAL A 25 10.01 -9.60 4.66
C VAL A 25 10.98 -8.43 4.68
N PHE A 26 10.45 -7.22 4.76
CA PHE A 26 11.23 -5.99 4.80
C PHE A 26 10.95 -5.31 6.14
N VAL A 27 11.99 -5.12 6.95
CA VAL A 27 11.85 -4.52 8.28
C VAL A 27 12.67 -3.24 8.37
N ALA A 28 12.02 -2.14 8.72
CA ALA A 28 12.65 -0.83 8.90
C ALA A 28 13.49 -0.38 7.69
N CYS A 29 13.03 -0.71 6.48
CA CYS A 29 13.69 -0.34 5.24
C CYS A 29 13.19 1.02 4.73
N ASP A 30 14.02 1.72 3.98
CA ASP A 30 13.69 3.03 3.44
C ASP A 30 13.42 2.95 1.93
N PHE A 31 12.16 3.22 1.57
CA PHE A 31 11.67 3.31 0.18
C PHE A 31 11.12 4.70 -0.10
N SER A 32 11.41 5.69 0.74
CA SER A 32 10.79 7.01 0.62
C SER A 32 11.12 7.67 -0.71
N LYS A 33 10.11 8.31 -1.31
CA LYS A 33 10.23 9.03 -2.59
C LYS A 33 10.63 8.18 -3.78
N LEU A 34 10.66 6.86 -3.64
CA LEU A 34 10.96 5.98 -4.78
C LEU A 34 9.76 5.84 -5.68
N VAL A 35 10.01 5.80 -6.99
CA VAL A 35 9.03 5.36 -7.97
C VAL A 35 9.30 3.89 -8.24
N ILE A 36 8.46 3.02 -7.67
CA ILE A 36 8.64 1.57 -7.75
C ILE A 36 7.89 1.08 -8.99
N ARG A 37 8.62 0.96 -10.09
CA ARG A 37 8.09 0.47 -11.36
C ARG A 37 8.82 -0.78 -11.79
N ASN A 38 8.14 -1.63 -12.53
CA ASN A 38 8.71 -2.90 -13.03
C ASN A 38 9.17 -3.82 -11.91
N THR A 39 8.58 -3.68 -10.73
CA THR A 39 8.85 -4.53 -9.57
C THR A 39 7.51 -5.01 -9.01
N ASP A 40 7.34 -6.31 -8.93
CA ASP A 40 6.15 -6.92 -8.35
C ASP A 40 6.51 -7.53 -7.00
N PHE A 41 5.59 -7.41 -6.05
CA PHE A 41 5.72 -8.03 -4.74
C PHE A 41 4.56 -9.00 -4.54
N GLU A 42 4.87 -10.23 -4.18
CA GLU A 42 3.86 -11.23 -3.89
C GLU A 42 4.19 -11.94 -2.58
N LYS A 43 3.18 -12.07 -1.72
CA LYS A 43 3.32 -12.67 -0.39
C LYS A 43 4.43 -12.04 0.43
N CYS A 44 4.55 -10.73 0.34
CA CYS A 44 5.56 -9.97 1.05
C CYS A 44 4.95 -9.22 2.23
N GLU A 45 5.79 -8.90 3.20
CA GLU A 45 5.41 -8.11 4.37
C GLU A 45 6.40 -6.98 4.56
N PHE A 46 5.88 -5.78 4.78
CA PHE A 46 6.67 -4.59 5.09
C PHE A 46 6.32 -4.15 6.50
N ARG A 47 7.30 -4.16 7.39
CA ARG A 47 7.13 -3.75 8.79
C ARG A 47 7.99 -2.53 9.10
N ALA A 48 7.38 -1.51 9.67
CA ALA A 48 8.08 -0.29 10.08
C ALA A 48 8.92 0.34 8.96
N CYS A 49 8.50 0.15 7.72
CA CYS A 49 9.18 0.71 6.55
C CYS A 49 8.70 2.13 6.25
N ASN A 50 9.55 2.90 5.59
CA ASN A 50 9.23 4.27 5.19
C ASN A 50 8.94 4.31 3.68
N PHE A 51 7.68 4.59 3.34
CA PHE A 51 7.19 4.77 1.97
C PHE A 51 6.67 6.20 1.74
N THR A 52 7.12 7.15 2.54
CA THR A 52 6.67 8.53 2.39
C THR A 52 6.91 9.01 0.96
N LEU A 53 5.86 9.47 0.29
CA LEU A 53 5.89 9.96 -1.09
C LEU A 53 6.39 8.93 -2.12
N ALA A 54 6.33 7.64 -1.79
CA ALA A 54 6.65 6.58 -2.74
C ALA A 54 5.47 6.36 -3.70
N SER A 55 5.77 5.92 -4.92
CA SER A 55 4.75 5.56 -5.91
C SER A 55 4.89 4.09 -6.28
N PHE A 56 3.77 3.38 -6.30
CA PHE A 56 3.72 1.97 -6.67
C PHE A 56 3.11 1.83 -8.06
N LYS A 57 3.88 1.34 -9.00
CA LYS A 57 3.43 1.16 -10.40
C LYS A 57 3.48 -0.29 -10.88
N GLY A 58 3.93 -1.21 -10.02
CA GLY A 58 3.89 -2.65 -10.28
C GLY A 58 2.71 -3.31 -9.59
N ALA A 59 2.72 -4.63 -9.53
CA ALA A 59 1.69 -5.40 -8.87
C ALA A 59 2.04 -5.69 -7.42
N LEU A 60 1.03 -5.61 -6.56
CA LEU A 60 1.11 -6.02 -5.16
C LEU A 60 0.07 -7.11 -4.94
N ARG A 61 0.50 -8.33 -4.68
CA ARG A 61 -0.39 -9.46 -4.44
C ARG A 61 -0.09 -10.11 -3.10
N ASP A 62 -1.11 -10.19 -2.25
CA ASP A 62 -0.99 -10.75 -0.90
C ASP A 62 0.13 -10.05 -0.10
N VAL A 63 0.09 -8.73 -0.06
CA VAL A 63 1.09 -7.90 0.58
C VAL A 63 0.50 -7.22 1.81
N ALA A 64 1.22 -7.28 2.92
CA ALA A 64 0.85 -6.61 4.16
C ALA A 64 1.83 -5.49 4.51
N PHE A 65 1.28 -4.35 4.92
CA PHE A 65 2.03 -3.21 5.43
C PHE A 65 1.65 -3.03 6.90
N ALA A 66 2.61 -3.16 7.81
CA ALA A 66 2.38 -2.99 9.24
C ALA A 66 3.30 -1.92 9.80
N ASP A 67 2.75 -0.98 10.56
CA ASP A 67 3.50 0.08 11.23
C ASP A 67 4.36 0.91 10.25
N CYS A 68 3.92 1.07 9.02
CA CYS A 68 4.65 1.77 7.99
C CYS A 68 4.29 3.26 7.94
N LYS A 69 5.25 4.08 7.54
CA LYS A 69 5.03 5.48 7.20
C LYS A 69 4.77 5.55 5.71
N MET A 70 3.58 5.96 5.33
CA MET A 70 3.15 5.97 3.93
C MET A 70 2.46 7.30 3.59
N THR A 71 2.84 8.38 4.26
CA THR A 71 2.26 9.71 4.03
C THR A 71 2.50 10.11 2.57
N GLY A 72 1.43 10.43 1.87
CA GLY A 72 1.51 10.83 0.46
C GLY A 72 1.90 9.71 -0.50
N ALA A 73 1.87 8.44 -0.07
CA ALA A 73 2.15 7.32 -0.97
C ALA A 73 1.10 7.29 -2.09
N ASP A 74 1.55 6.96 -3.30
CA ASP A 74 0.72 7.01 -4.49
C ASP A 74 0.49 5.61 -5.08
N PHE A 75 -0.76 5.17 -5.06
CA PHE A 75 -1.20 3.89 -5.61
C PHE A 75 -2.05 4.10 -6.87
N THR A 76 -2.06 5.32 -7.44
CA THR A 76 -2.92 5.66 -8.58
C THR A 76 -2.66 4.76 -9.78
N ASP A 77 -1.40 4.46 -10.05
CA ASP A 77 -1.01 3.66 -11.22
C ASP A 77 -0.65 2.21 -10.85
N ILE A 78 -1.12 1.74 -9.70
CA ILE A 78 -0.87 0.36 -9.30
C ILE A 78 -1.43 -0.61 -10.35
N ASP A 79 -0.73 -1.71 -10.57
CA ASP A 79 -1.18 -2.71 -11.54
C ASP A 79 -2.56 -3.23 -11.15
N ARG A 80 -3.45 -3.33 -12.13
CA ARG A 80 -4.86 -3.75 -11.92
C ARG A 80 -5.00 -5.18 -11.43
N PHE A 81 -3.96 -5.99 -11.54
CA PHE A 81 -3.96 -7.37 -11.02
C PHE A 81 -3.48 -7.44 -9.57
N SER A 82 -3.32 -6.29 -8.92
CA SER A 82 -3.02 -6.25 -7.50
C SER A 82 -4.22 -6.74 -6.70
N ASP A 83 -3.97 -7.47 -5.61
CA ASP A 83 -5.01 -8.08 -4.79
C ASP A 83 -4.47 -8.46 -3.42
N GLY A 84 -5.36 -8.64 -2.47
CA GLY A 84 -5.00 -9.16 -1.16
C GLY A 84 -4.15 -8.22 -0.31
N LEU A 85 -4.38 -6.90 -0.42
CA LEU A 85 -3.62 -5.93 0.36
C LEU A 85 -4.19 -5.76 1.76
N VAL A 86 -3.30 -5.68 2.73
CA VAL A 86 -3.66 -5.38 4.13
C VAL A 86 -2.75 -4.26 4.63
N PHE A 87 -3.36 -3.23 5.20
CA PHE A 87 -2.64 -2.12 5.84
C PHE A 87 -3.03 -2.10 7.32
N GLU A 88 -2.05 -2.25 8.20
CA GLU A 88 -2.29 -2.24 9.64
C GLU A 88 -1.45 -1.18 10.33
N ASN A 89 -2.10 -0.38 11.18
CA ASN A 89 -1.43 0.61 12.04
C ASN A 89 -0.45 1.50 11.27
N SER A 90 -0.80 1.85 10.05
CA SER A 90 0.07 2.61 9.16
C SER A 90 -0.45 4.04 8.96
N HIS A 91 0.49 4.94 8.63
CA HIS A 91 0.17 6.34 8.35
C HIS A 91 0.01 6.52 6.85
N LEU A 92 -1.22 6.72 6.41
CA LEU A 92 -1.59 6.89 5.00
C LEU A 92 -2.20 8.28 4.75
N ASP A 93 -1.87 9.27 5.59
CA ASP A 93 -2.37 10.63 5.38
C ASP A 93 -1.95 11.09 3.98
N TYR A 94 -2.88 11.71 3.26
CA TYR A 94 -2.66 12.21 1.90
C TYR A 94 -2.34 11.12 0.85
N ALA A 95 -2.44 9.85 1.19
CA ALA A 95 -2.19 8.79 0.21
C ALA A 95 -3.25 8.82 -0.90
N SER A 96 -2.86 8.48 -2.11
CA SER A 96 -3.76 8.45 -3.26
C SER A 96 -4.01 7.04 -3.75
N PHE A 97 -5.29 6.68 -3.80
CA PHE A 97 -5.79 5.45 -4.41
C PHE A 97 -6.72 5.79 -5.57
N VAL A 98 -6.54 6.97 -6.18
CA VAL A 98 -7.41 7.44 -7.26
C VAL A 98 -7.40 6.43 -8.41
N GLU A 99 -8.61 6.02 -8.83
CA GLU A 99 -8.81 5.05 -9.91
C GLU A 99 -8.21 3.66 -9.66
N ALA A 100 -7.70 3.39 -8.45
CA ALA A 100 -7.14 2.07 -8.13
C ALA A 100 -8.22 1.01 -8.08
N ARG A 101 -7.91 -0.20 -8.54
CA ARG A 101 -8.81 -1.35 -8.44
C ARG A 101 -8.30 -2.28 -7.36
N LEU A 102 -8.75 -2.03 -6.15
CA LEU A 102 -8.28 -2.74 -4.96
C LEU A 102 -9.44 -3.23 -4.11
N ARG A 103 -10.28 -4.06 -4.71
CA ARG A 103 -11.41 -4.67 -3.99
C ARG A 103 -10.90 -5.51 -2.84
N LYS A 104 -11.68 -5.58 -1.77
CA LYS A 104 -11.39 -6.40 -0.58
C LYS A 104 -10.10 -6.03 0.14
N THR A 105 -9.62 -4.80 -0.04
CA THR A 105 -8.48 -4.30 0.72
C THR A 105 -8.89 -4.09 2.17
N VAL A 106 -7.99 -4.43 3.09
CA VAL A 106 -8.24 -4.28 4.52
C VAL A 106 -7.36 -3.18 5.08
N PHE A 107 -7.99 -2.21 5.75
CA PHE A 107 -7.31 -1.15 6.49
C PHE A 107 -7.70 -1.26 7.95
N ARG A 108 -6.74 -1.49 8.85
CA ARG A 108 -6.98 -1.57 10.29
C ARG A 108 -6.08 -0.61 11.04
N GLY A 109 -6.69 0.24 11.87
CA GLY A 109 -5.95 1.16 12.72
C GLY A 109 -5.12 2.17 11.95
N CYS A 110 -5.48 2.49 10.72
CA CYS A 110 -4.74 3.39 9.86
C CYS A 110 -5.20 4.83 10.01
N LYS A 111 -4.25 5.76 9.85
CA LYS A 111 -4.55 7.19 9.78
C LYS A 111 -4.54 7.58 8.31
N MET A 112 -5.67 8.09 7.82
CA MET A 112 -5.87 8.34 6.38
C MET A 112 -6.39 9.76 6.12
N TYR A 113 -5.99 10.73 6.94
CA TYR A 113 -6.45 12.11 6.82
C TYR A 113 -6.21 12.65 5.40
N GLU A 114 -7.26 13.22 4.82
CA GLU A 114 -7.22 13.76 3.45
C GLU A 114 -6.71 12.77 2.38
N GLY A 115 -6.98 11.48 2.58
CA GLY A 115 -6.71 10.47 1.55
C GLY A 115 -7.67 10.57 0.38
N TYR A 116 -7.29 10.01 -0.76
CA TYR A 116 -8.06 10.09 -2.01
C TYR A 116 -8.40 8.70 -2.53
N PHE A 117 -9.69 8.42 -2.64
CA PHE A 117 -10.22 7.20 -3.25
C PHE A 117 -11.12 7.51 -4.45
N ASN A 118 -10.97 8.70 -5.02
CA ASN A 118 -11.81 9.14 -6.13
C ASN A 118 -11.79 8.13 -7.28
N ASP A 119 -12.98 7.70 -7.70
CA ASP A 119 -13.16 6.78 -8.81
C ASP A 119 -12.46 5.41 -8.63
N ALA A 120 -12.10 5.04 -7.41
CA ALA A 120 -11.49 3.75 -7.11
C ALA A 120 -12.55 2.66 -6.97
N ASP A 121 -12.18 1.42 -7.24
CA ASP A 121 -13.01 0.26 -6.93
C ASP A 121 -12.53 -0.35 -5.62
N MET A 122 -13.24 -0.05 -4.54
CA MET A 122 -12.94 -0.51 -3.19
C MET A 122 -14.08 -1.39 -2.66
N ALA A 123 -14.79 -2.07 -3.55
CA ALA A 123 -15.89 -2.91 -3.14
C ALA A 123 -15.40 -3.98 -2.15
N GLU A 124 -16.24 -4.25 -1.15
CA GLU A 124 -15.98 -5.24 -0.10
C GLU A 124 -14.74 -4.95 0.76
N SER A 125 -14.19 -3.74 0.69
CA SER A 125 -13.05 -3.35 1.53
C SER A 125 -13.49 -3.12 2.98
N VAL A 126 -12.52 -3.25 3.89
CA VAL A 126 -12.75 -3.09 5.33
C VAL A 126 -11.95 -1.88 5.82
N PHE A 127 -12.63 -0.97 6.51
CA PHE A 127 -12.01 0.17 7.17
C PHE A 127 -12.31 0.05 8.67
N ASP A 128 -11.45 -0.66 9.40
CA ASP A 128 -11.64 -0.96 10.81
C ASP A 128 -10.78 -0.03 11.66
N ARG A 129 -11.44 0.78 12.51
CA ARG A 129 -10.77 1.70 13.44
C ARG A 129 -9.78 2.63 12.73
N CYS A 130 -10.18 3.15 11.58
CA CYS A 130 -9.37 4.08 10.81
C CYS A 130 -9.82 5.52 11.02
N ASP A 131 -8.88 6.46 10.95
CA ASP A 131 -9.19 7.87 10.87
C ASP A 131 -9.39 8.23 9.40
N LEU A 132 -10.65 8.50 9.04
CA LEU A 132 -11.03 8.82 7.66
C LEU A 132 -11.40 10.29 7.50
N GLU A 133 -10.93 11.17 8.39
CA GLU A 133 -11.25 12.58 8.34
C GLU A 133 -10.81 13.18 7.00
N ARG A 134 -11.76 13.84 6.33
CA ARG A 134 -11.55 14.51 5.03
C ARG A 134 -11.08 13.59 3.90
N VAL A 135 -11.30 12.29 4.02
CA VAL A 135 -11.06 11.37 2.92
C VAL A 135 -12.09 11.62 1.82
N SER A 136 -11.65 11.63 0.58
CA SER A 136 -12.55 11.76 -0.57
C SER A 136 -12.93 10.39 -1.11
N PHE A 137 -14.24 10.11 -1.11
CA PHE A 137 -14.81 8.90 -1.72
C PHE A 137 -15.69 9.26 -2.93
N VAL A 138 -15.38 10.35 -3.63
CA VAL A 138 -16.16 10.78 -4.80
C VAL A 138 -16.01 9.77 -5.92
N GLY A 139 -17.13 9.20 -6.37
CA GLY A 139 -17.13 8.22 -7.46
C GLY A 139 -16.58 6.85 -7.07
N THR A 140 -16.28 6.63 -5.80
CA THR A 140 -15.70 5.38 -5.32
C THR A 140 -16.76 4.28 -5.25
N ASN A 141 -16.42 3.09 -5.73
CA ASN A 141 -17.27 1.92 -5.52
C ASN A 141 -17.00 1.36 -4.13
N LEU A 142 -17.99 1.50 -3.25
CA LEU A 142 -17.91 1.02 -1.86
C LEU A 142 -18.98 -0.05 -1.57
N GLU A 143 -19.43 -0.75 -2.60
CA GLU A 143 -20.44 -1.80 -2.44
C GLU A 143 -19.96 -2.84 -1.44
N LYS A 144 -20.78 -3.09 -0.41
CA LYS A 144 -20.49 -4.04 0.68
C LYS A 144 -19.21 -3.72 1.46
N ALA A 145 -18.72 -2.47 1.41
CA ALA A 145 -17.60 -2.07 2.25
C ALA A 145 -18.04 -2.02 3.71
N ASP A 146 -17.10 -2.31 4.61
CA ASP A 146 -17.33 -2.34 6.05
C ASP A 146 -16.54 -1.21 6.71
N PHE A 147 -17.25 -0.32 7.40
CA PHE A 147 -16.66 0.83 8.09
C PHE A 147 -16.77 0.70 9.61
N SER A 148 -16.66 -0.49 10.13
CA SER A 148 -16.80 -0.73 11.57
C SER A 148 -15.65 -0.21 12.44
#